data_19a5c72ebea4f00e928f713d021d34de
#
_entry.id   19a5c72ebea4f00e928f713d021d34de
#
_cell.length_a   1.000
_cell.length_b   1.000
_cell.length_c   1.000
_cell.angle_alpha   90.00
_cell.angle_beta   90.00
_cell.angle_gamma   90.00
#
_symmetry.space_group_name_H-M   'P 1'
#
loop_
_entity.id
_entity.type
_entity.pdbx_description
1 polymer ?
#
loop_
_entity_poly.entity_id
_entity_poly.type
_entity_poly.pdbx_seq_one_letter_code
_entity_poly.pdbx_strand_id
1 'polypeptide(L)'
;MLEAQRRGLHVPQDLSVMGFDDLEWSRHLRPSLTTMHLPTDEVWTRAGQYLVSLLGGRSVTLHHEVDASLVVRESTGRPRGG
;
A
#
# COMPACT_ATOMS: atom_id res chain seq x y z
N MET A 1 -6.72 12.32 -1.24
CA MET A 1 -5.98 13.40 -0.53
C MET A 1 -6.15 14.75 -1.18
N LEU A 2 -6.01 14.85 -2.49
CA LEU A 2 -6.18 16.12 -3.21
C LEU A 2 -7.57 16.73 -3.03
N GLU A 3 -8.61 15.91 -3.00
CA GLU A 3 -9.97 16.40 -2.79
C GLU A 3 -10.15 17.04 -1.42
N ALA A 4 -9.56 16.46 -0.37
CA ALA A 4 -9.60 17.04 0.98
C ALA A 4 -8.92 18.40 1.00
N GLN A 5 -7.75 18.51 0.38
CA GLN A 5 -6.99 19.76 0.30
C GLN A 5 -7.75 20.82 -0.52
N ARG A 6 -8.42 20.42 -1.60
CA ARG A 6 -9.24 21.32 -2.41
C ARG A 6 -10.39 21.92 -1.59
N ARG A 7 -10.93 21.17 -0.63
CA ARG A 7 -12.01 21.63 0.27
C ARG A 7 -11.49 22.43 1.46
N GLY A 8 -10.20 22.73 1.51
CA GLY A 8 -9.61 23.51 2.60
C GLY A 8 -9.27 22.72 3.84
N LEU A 9 -9.33 21.39 3.77
CA LEU A 9 -8.95 20.53 4.90
C LEU A 9 -7.44 20.33 4.92
N HIS A 10 -6.87 20.39 6.11
CA HIS A 10 -5.46 20.14 6.31
C HIS A 10 -5.23 18.66 6.66
N VAL A 11 -4.32 18.01 5.94
CA VAL A 11 -3.91 16.63 6.17
C VAL A 11 -2.54 16.67 6.87
N PRO A 12 -2.33 16.05 8.01
CA PRO A 12 -3.26 15.18 8.75
C PRO A 12 -4.08 15.86 9.85
N GLN A 13 -3.99 17.17 10.03
CA GLN A 13 -4.56 17.86 11.19
C GLN A 13 -6.09 17.76 11.27
N ASP A 14 -6.76 17.95 10.14
CA ASP A 14 -8.22 17.87 10.06
C ASP A 14 -8.69 16.48 9.65
N LEU A 15 -7.88 15.77 8.86
CA LEU A 15 -8.22 14.46 8.29
C LEU A 15 -6.96 13.69 8.03
N SER A 16 -6.84 12.49 8.60
CA SER A 16 -5.79 11.55 8.22
C SER A 16 -6.20 10.81 6.97
N VAL A 17 -5.26 10.61 6.05
CA VAL A 17 -5.49 9.91 4.79
C VAL A 17 -4.49 8.77 4.68
N MET A 18 -4.98 7.61 4.29
CA MET A 18 -4.16 6.41 4.11
C MET A 18 -4.44 5.81 2.74
N GLY A 19 -3.40 5.34 2.09
CA GLY A 19 -3.49 4.65 0.81
C GLY A 19 -3.19 3.18 0.90
N PHE A 20 -3.06 2.55 -0.25
CA PHE A 20 -2.77 1.12 -0.39
C PHE A 20 -1.80 0.93 -1.56
N ASP A 21 -0.99 -0.13 -1.52
CA ASP A 21 0.00 -0.52 -2.53
C ASP A 21 1.34 0.22 -2.49
N ASP A 22 1.49 1.30 -1.73
CA ASP A 22 2.74 2.05 -1.62
C ASP A 22 3.39 2.33 -2.98
N LEU A 23 2.65 2.96 -3.87
CA LEU A 23 3.17 3.38 -5.15
C LEU A 23 4.29 4.40 -4.97
N GLU A 24 5.24 4.44 -5.91
CA GLU A 24 6.43 5.29 -5.82
C GLU A 24 6.10 6.75 -5.51
N TRP A 25 5.05 7.30 -6.13
CA TRP A 25 4.66 8.70 -5.93
C TRP A 25 4.16 9.00 -4.52
N SER A 26 3.79 7.97 -3.71
CA SER A 26 3.29 8.17 -2.35
C SER A 26 4.27 8.93 -1.46
N ARG A 27 5.56 8.68 -1.61
CA ARG A 27 6.61 9.34 -0.83
C ARG A 27 6.88 10.76 -1.28
N HIS A 28 6.46 11.12 -2.49
CA HIS A 28 6.72 12.43 -3.09
C HIS A 28 5.56 13.41 -2.93
N LEU A 29 4.45 12.96 -2.39
CA LEU A 29 3.32 13.86 -2.07
C LEU A 29 3.67 14.75 -0.87
N ARG A 30 2.92 15.83 -0.73
CA ARG A 30 3.02 16.74 0.43
C ARG A 30 1.62 16.98 1.01
N PRO A 31 1.30 16.43 2.19
CA PRO A 31 2.13 15.52 2.98
C PRO A 31 2.33 14.16 2.30
N SER A 32 3.43 13.51 2.62
CA SER A 32 3.71 12.18 2.08
C SER A 32 2.68 11.18 2.61
N LEU A 33 2.28 10.24 1.75
CA LEU A 33 1.11 9.38 2.00
C LEU A 33 1.49 8.14 2.81
N THR A 34 0.84 7.97 3.98
CA THR A 34 0.85 6.71 4.72
C THR A 34 0.12 5.65 3.90
N THR A 35 0.68 4.48 3.78
CA THR A 35 0.11 3.42 2.95
C THR A 35 0.50 2.05 3.45
N MET A 36 -0.28 1.05 3.05
CA MET A 36 0.10 -0.35 3.22
C MET A 36 1.01 -0.75 2.06
N HIS A 37 2.17 -1.29 2.39
CA HIS A 37 3.11 -1.82 1.41
C HIS A 37 2.87 -3.31 1.23
N LEU A 38 2.64 -3.73 -0.02
CA LEU A 38 2.57 -5.13 -0.40
C LEU A 38 3.85 -5.51 -1.14
N PRO A 39 4.44 -6.69 -0.86
CA PRO A 39 5.62 -7.16 -1.58
C PRO A 39 5.22 -7.66 -2.98
N THR A 40 4.89 -6.73 -3.87
CA THR A 40 4.35 -7.05 -5.20
C THR A 40 5.30 -7.89 -6.04
N ASP A 41 6.61 -7.64 -5.94
CA ASP A 41 7.60 -8.45 -6.66
C ASP A 41 7.56 -9.91 -6.21
N GLU A 42 7.42 -10.16 -4.92
CA GLU A 42 7.28 -11.52 -4.39
C GLU A 42 6.00 -12.16 -4.90
N VAL A 43 4.88 -11.44 -4.90
CA VAL A 43 3.59 -11.93 -5.38
C VAL A 43 3.70 -12.35 -6.84
N TRP A 44 4.25 -11.49 -7.70
CA TRP A 44 4.39 -11.80 -9.13
C TRP A 44 5.35 -12.95 -9.38
N THR A 45 6.46 -13.03 -8.64
CA THR A 45 7.41 -14.13 -8.74
C THR A 45 6.75 -15.46 -8.38
N ARG A 46 5.99 -15.49 -7.28
CA ARG A 46 5.27 -16.69 -6.86
C ARG A 46 4.21 -17.11 -7.87
N ALA A 47 3.47 -16.14 -8.41
CA ALA A 47 2.47 -16.41 -9.44
C ALA A 47 3.11 -17.02 -10.68
N GLY A 48 4.24 -16.49 -11.12
CA GLY A 48 4.99 -17.03 -12.26
C GLY A 48 5.48 -18.46 -12.03
N GLN A 49 6.04 -18.72 -10.84
CA GLN A 49 6.50 -20.06 -10.47
C GLN A 49 5.33 -21.06 -10.44
N TYR A 50 4.19 -20.64 -9.94
CA TYR A 50 2.98 -21.45 -9.92
C TYR A 50 2.56 -21.85 -11.35
N LEU A 51 2.50 -20.89 -12.25
CA LEU A 51 2.12 -21.14 -13.64
C LEU A 51 3.09 -22.11 -14.33
N VAL A 52 4.39 -21.91 -14.15
CA VAL A 52 5.42 -22.80 -14.73
C VAL A 52 5.25 -24.21 -14.21
N SER A 53 5.00 -24.37 -12.92
CA SER A 53 4.79 -25.67 -12.29
C SER A 53 3.53 -26.38 -12.84
N LEU A 54 2.43 -25.65 -13.02
CA LEU A 54 1.21 -26.18 -13.59
C LEU A 54 1.42 -26.65 -15.02
N LEU A 55 2.11 -25.86 -15.84
CA LEU A 55 2.40 -26.22 -17.23
C LEU A 55 3.31 -27.45 -17.32
N GLY A 56 4.16 -27.67 -16.32
CA GLY A 56 4.99 -28.85 -16.21
C GLY A 56 4.28 -30.08 -15.63
N GLY A 57 2.97 -30.01 -15.38
CA GLY A 57 2.19 -31.12 -14.86
C GLY A 57 2.38 -31.38 -13.36
N ARG A 58 2.95 -30.45 -12.62
CA ARG A 58 3.18 -30.61 -11.18
C ARG A 58 1.98 -30.15 -10.37
N SER A 59 1.77 -30.81 -9.23
CA SER A 59 0.85 -30.31 -8.22
C SER A 59 1.50 -29.16 -7.45
N VAL A 60 0.76 -28.08 -7.24
CA VAL A 60 1.26 -26.92 -6.48
C VAL A 60 0.24 -26.49 -5.44
N THR A 61 0.73 -25.88 -4.38
CA THR A 61 -0.11 -25.27 -3.37
C THR A 61 -0.72 -23.97 -3.92
N LEU A 62 -2.04 -23.87 -3.89
CA LEU A 62 -2.77 -22.72 -4.42
C LEU A 62 -2.79 -21.52 -3.47
N HIS A 63 -2.41 -21.72 -2.21
CA HIS A 63 -2.47 -20.69 -1.19
C HIS A 63 -1.07 -20.26 -0.80
N HIS A 64 -0.85 -18.94 -0.82
CA HIS A 64 0.40 -18.35 -0.37
C HIS A 64 0.09 -17.03 0.34
N GLU A 65 0.56 -16.91 1.57
CA GLU A 65 0.41 -15.68 2.33
C GLU A 65 1.64 -14.80 2.16
N VAL A 66 1.40 -13.51 1.98
CA VAL A 66 2.46 -12.50 1.95
C VAL A 66 2.20 -11.48 3.05
N ASP A 67 3.26 -10.98 3.64
CA ASP A 67 3.17 -10.00 4.70
C ASP A 67 3.04 -8.60 4.11
N ALA A 68 1.95 -7.92 4.46
CA ALA A 68 1.79 -6.51 4.21
C ALA A 68 2.38 -5.73 5.39
N SER A 69 2.98 -4.58 5.12
CA SER A 69 3.54 -3.72 6.16
C SER A 69 2.96 -2.32 6.06
N LEU A 70 2.75 -1.69 7.22
CA LEU A 70 2.29 -0.31 7.28
C LEU A 70 3.49 0.64 7.19
N VAL A 71 3.45 1.54 6.21
CA VAL A 71 4.46 2.58 6.05
C VAL A 71 3.84 3.90 6.50
N VAL A 72 4.20 4.34 7.69
CA VAL A 72 3.67 5.57 8.29
C VAL A 72 4.45 6.77 7.75
N ARG A 73 3.73 7.71 7.18
CA ARG A 73 4.29 8.95 6.65
C ARG A 73 3.53 10.14 7.22
N GLU A 74 3.58 11.27 6.55
CA GLU A 74 3.06 12.55 7.05
C GLU A 74 1.53 12.67 7.01
N SER A 75 0.85 11.89 6.18
CA SER A 75 -0.60 12.05 5.93
C SER A 75 -1.49 11.52 7.05
N THR A 76 -0.93 10.84 8.05
CA THR A 76 -1.66 10.35 9.22
C THR A 76 -1.05 10.93 10.48
N GLY A 77 -1.88 11.17 11.48
CA GLY A 77 -1.44 11.73 12.73
C GLY A 77 -2.59 11.93 13.69
N ARG A 78 -2.27 12.54 14.84
CA ARG A 78 -3.30 12.83 15.83
C ARG A 78 -4.28 13.88 15.30
N PRO A 79 -5.57 13.74 15.60
CA PRO A 79 -6.53 14.76 15.21
C PRO A 79 -6.28 16.08 15.94
N ARG A 80 -6.67 17.19 15.30
CA ARG A 80 -6.58 18.52 15.89
C ARG A 80 -7.44 18.56 17.16
N GLY A 81 -6.86 19.03 18.27
CA GLY A 81 -7.54 19.13 19.55
C GLY A 81 -7.72 17.80 20.27
N GLY A 82 -7.09 16.73 19.77
CA GLY A 82 -7.18 15.39 20.37
C GLY A 82 -5.91 14.90 21.01
#